data_9aa4cac4e9b876a7bbb7348d1572a107
#
_entry.id   9aa4cac4e9b876a7bbb7348d1572a107
#
_cell.length_a   1.000
_cell.length_b   1.000
_cell.length_c   1.000
_cell.angle_alpha   90.00
_cell.angle_beta   90.00
_cell.angle_gamma   90.00
#
_symmetry.space_group_name_H-M   'P 1'
#
loop_
_entity.id
_entity.type
_entity.pdbx_description
1 polymer ?
#
loop_
_entity_poly.entity_id
_entity_poly.type
_entity_poly.pdbx_seq_one_letter_code
_entity_poly.pdbx_strand_id
1 'polypeptide(L)'
;MVAIFLIAGLAQAHEGEQAPMKRRQQGILTGMPFMANLAPRTFVDDLDRKIYLAKAPIRIVSLAPSITEVLYAIGSSEELVGVTQYCDYPPEARLKPKVGYTHPNLESIMALQPDLVLAPREFLRADFLGKLEQLKIPAFILDAKTIEDVLSHIQTLGRMLGRSASADGLAAQMRQRITEIKTRTATLPHPRLLYVLNSEPLITVGPGSFIHQLIVLAGGTNIARRARSAYPRLNMEEVLKEDPELIVFPVGLVEGIPESEQQVWQRWTTLSAVKRGRFFRISSDLVNRPGPRIVEGLEIFARIIHPEAFEDKIKP
;
A
#
# COMPACT_ATOMS: atom_id res chain seq x y z
N MET A 1 -5.04 63.12 -17.84
CA MET A 1 -6.23 63.91 -18.30
C MET A 1 -7.44 63.16 -17.75
N VAL A 2 -7.98 63.61 -16.58
CA VAL A 2 -9.23 64.39 -16.39
C VAL A 2 -10.45 63.48 -16.67
N ALA A 3 -11.45 63.31 -15.81
CA ALA A 3 -11.96 63.94 -14.57
C ALA A 3 -13.02 62.96 -13.99
N ILE A 4 -13.07 62.73 -12.73
CA ILE A 4 -13.99 63.18 -11.66
C ILE A 4 -15.41 63.58 -12.13
N PHE A 5 -16.44 62.88 -11.56
CA PHE A 5 -17.63 63.56 -11.05
C PHE A 5 -18.26 62.77 -9.87
N LEU A 6 -18.31 63.45 -8.73
CA LEU A 6 -19.14 63.19 -7.55
C LEU A 6 -20.60 63.56 -7.85
N ILE A 7 -21.56 62.82 -7.30
CA ILE A 7 -22.81 63.41 -6.82
C ILE A 7 -23.24 62.70 -5.51
N ALA A 8 -23.38 63.48 -4.48
CA ALA A 8 -23.98 63.15 -3.18
C ALA A 8 -25.50 63.30 -3.25
N GLY A 9 -26.21 62.48 -2.51
CA GLY A 9 -27.67 62.63 -2.27
C GLY A 9 -28.03 62.09 -0.91
N LEU A 10 -28.41 62.99 -0.04
CA LEU A 10 -28.86 62.82 1.35
C LEU A 10 -30.27 62.17 1.47
N ALA A 11 -30.49 61.60 2.64
CA ALA A 11 -31.68 61.58 3.53
C ALA A 11 -32.44 60.26 3.57
N GLN A 12 -32.81 59.67 4.63
CA GLN A 12 -33.40 60.06 5.93
C GLN A 12 -33.53 58.82 6.80
N ALA A 13 -33.32 59.01 8.08
CA ALA A 13 -33.46 58.00 9.13
C ALA A 13 -34.93 57.60 9.35
N HIS A 14 -35.17 56.30 9.52
CA HIS A 14 -36.32 55.82 10.26
C HIS A 14 -35.83 54.89 11.37
N GLU A 15 -35.99 55.30 12.59
CA GLU A 15 -35.83 54.51 13.81
C GLU A 15 -36.90 53.44 13.83
N GLY A 16 -36.45 52.21 13.85
CA GLY A 16 -37.27 51.01 14.07
C GLY A 16 -36.63 50.17 15.17
N GLU A 17 -37.27 50.13 16.26
CA GLU A 17 -37.01 49.41 17.52
C GLU A 17 -36.57 47.98 17.28
N GLN A 18 -35.32 47.60 17.65
CA GLN A 18 -34.80 46.25 17.56
C GLN A 18 -34.85 45.58 18.95
N ALA A 19 -35.66 44.57 19.06
CA ALA A 19 -35.63 43.63 20.18
C ALA A 19 -34.31 42.84 20.21
N PRO A 20 -33.78 42.47 21.41
CA PRO A 20 -32.48 41.82 21.50
C PRO A 20 -32.54 40.35 21.02
N MET A 21 -31.88 40.09 19.89
CA MET A 21 -31.63 38.72 19.39
C MET A 21 -30.67 38.03 20.35
N LYS A 22 -31.15 37.03 21.09
CA LYS A 22 -30.30 36.08 21.84
C LYS A 22 -29.33 35.40 20.88
N ARG A 23 -28.06 35.78 20.94
CA ARG A 23 -26.94 35.03 20.32
C ARG A 23 -26.94 33.62 20.92
N ARG A 24 -27.37 32.63 20.12
CA ARG A 24 -27.00 31.25 20.32
C ARG A 24 -25.50 31.17 20.07
N GLN A 25 -24.73 31.04 21.14
CA GLN A 25 -23.35 30.54 21.05
C GLN A 25 -23.41 29.11 20.51
N GLN A 26 -23.24 28.96 19.21
CA GLN A 26 -22.80 27.68 18.64
C GLN A 26 -21.35 27.50 19.11
N GLY A 27 -21.16 26.70 20.13
CA GLY A 27 -19.86 26.23 20.55
C GLY A 27 -19.21 25.50 19.37
N ILE A 28 -18.14 26.12 18.85
CA ILE A 28 -17.17 25.42 18.00
C ILE A 28 -16.53 24.38 18.92
N LEU A 29 -17.02 23.15 18.85
CA LEU A 29 -16.31 21.98 19.33
C LEU A 29 -15.09 21.82 18.41
N THR A 30 -14.04 22.60 18.66
CA THR A 30 -12.70 22.32 18.19
C THR A 30 -12.36 20.89 18.57
N GLY A 31 -12.12 20.04 17.58
CA GLY A 31 -11.86 18.63 17.71
C GLY A 31 -10.77 18.34 18.76
N MET A 32 -11.18 17.89 19.92
CA MET A 32 -10.30 17.11 20.76
C MET A 32 -10.00 15.81 20.00
N PRO A 33 -8.71 15.40 19.90
CA PRO A 33 -8.40 14.10 19.36
C PRO A 33 -9.21 13.07 20.16
N PHE A 34 -9.92 12.21 19.43
CA PHE A 34 -10.69 11.11 20.00
C PHE A 34 -9.70 10.14 20.66
N MET A 35 -9.30 10.47 21.89
CA MET A 35 -8.52 9.59 22.76
C MET A 35 -9.46 8.44 23.14
N ALA A 36 -9.53 7.44 22.27
CA ALA A 36 -10.19 6.20 22.60
C ALA A 36 -9.44 5.59 23.79
N ASN A 37 -10.02 5.70 24.96
CA ASN A 37 -9.58 5.00 26.17
C ASN A 37 -9.94 3.52 25.96
N LEU A 38 -9.21 2.86 25.02
CA LEU A 38 -9.40 1.44 24.76
C LEU A 38 -8.94 0.69 26.01
N ALA A 39 -9.83 -0.17 26.51
CA ALA A 39 -9.46 -1.11 27.59
C ALA A 39 -8.24 -1.93 27.18
N PRO A 40 -7.44 -2.40 28.14
CA PRO A 40 -6.28 -3.26 27.88
C PRO A 40 -6.65 -4.44 26.99
N ARG A 41 -5.86 -4.70 25.96
CA ARG A 41 -6.11 -5.75 24.96
C ARG A 41 -4.84 -6.54 24.65
N THR A 42 -5.03 -7.79 24.31
CA THR A 42 -3.97 -8.64 23.78
C THR A 42 -4.23 -8.91 22.30
N PHE A 43 -3.20 -8.71 21.49
CA PHE A 43 -3.20 -9.03 20.06
C PHE A 43 -2.19 -10.14 19.79
N VAL A 44 -2.44 -10.97 18.80
CA VAL A 44 -1.50 -11.98 18.32
C VAL A 44 -0.92 -11.51 17.00
N ASP A 45 0.40 -11.49 16.88
CA ASP A 45 1.09 -11.13 15.64
C ASP A 45 1.37 -12.37 14.76
N ASP A 46 1.93 -12.15 13.58
CA ASP A 46 2.20 -13.21 12.59
C ASP A 46 3.42 -14.11 12.97
N LEU A 47 3.97 -13.94 14.14
CA LEU A 47 4.91 -14.87 14.78
C LEU A 47 4.27 -15.63 15.96
N ASP A 48 2.93 -15.62 16.07
CA ASP A 48 2.16 -16.23 17.16
C ASP A 48 2.49 -15.65 18.55
N ARG A 49 3.08 -14.44 18.61
CA ARG A 49 3.41 -13.78 19.87
C ARG A 49 2.21 -12.98 20.38
N LYS A 50 1.97 -13.03 21.69
CA LYS A 50 0.93 -12.25 22.36
C LYS A 50 1.49 -10.90 22.77
N ILE A 51 1.00 -9.82 22.18
CA ILE A 51 1.39 -8.45 22.45
C ILE A 51 0.28 -7.78 23.28
N TYR A 52 0.61 -7.45 24.51
CA TYR A 52 -0.29 -6.78 25.43
C TYR A 52 -0.15 -5.26 25.29
N LEU A 53 -1.26 -4.58 25.06
CA LEU A 53 -1.35 -3.13 24.99
C LEU A 53 -2.30 -2.64 26.11
N ALA A 54 -1.75 -1.94 27.09
CA ALA A 54 -2.53 -1.38 28.20
C ALA A 54 -3.48 -0.25 27.77
N LYS A 55 -3.14 0.44 26.67
CA LYS A 55 -3.91 1.52 26.04
C LYS A 55 -3.64 1.53 24.52
N ALA A 56 -4.41 2.31 23.77
CA ALA A 56 -4.11 2.53 22.36
C ALA A 56 -2.73 3.18 22.21
N PRO A 57 -1.86 2.67 21.31
CA PRO A 57 -0.59 3.30 21.00
C PRO A 57 -0.78 4.71 20.42
N ILE A 58 0.05 5.65 20.86
CA ILE A 58 0.04 7.05 20.40
C ILE A 58 1.40 7.49 19.83
N ARG A 59 2.41 6.63 19.90
CA ARG A 59 3.75 6.88 19.35
C ARG A 59 4.26 5.64 18.62
N ILE A 60 3.98 5.58 17.33
CA ILE A 60 4.21 4.39 16.52
C ILE A 60 5.42 4.61 15.61
N VAL A 61 6.32 3.63 15.56
CA VAL A 61 7.35 3.53 14.52
C VAL A 61 6.94 2.45 13.52
N SER A 62 6.93 2.80 12.24
CA SER A 62 6.64 1.88 11.13
C SER A 62 7.91 1.53 10.36
N LEU A 63 8.24 0.25 10.29
CA LEU A 63 9.43 -0.25 9.62
C LEU A 63 9.16 -0.78 8.19
N ALA A 64 8.00 -0.45 7.62
CA ALA A 64 7.70 -0.77 6.21
C ALA A 64 6.80 0.26 5.54
N PRO A 65 6.98 0.51 4.22
CA PRO A 65 6.09 1.38 3.45
C PRO A 65 4.63 0.93 3.49
N SER A 66 4.35 -0.36 3.32
CA SER A 66 2.99 -0.92 3.35
C SER A 66 2.27 -0.64 4.67
N ILE A 67 2.96 -0.79 5.81
CA ILE A 67 2.42 -0.50 7.14
C ILE A 67 2.15 1.00 7.29
N THR A 68 3.09 1.84 6.85
CA THR A 68 2.92 3.30 6.84
C THR A 68 1.68 3.70 6.05
N GLU A 69 1.48 3.13 4.86
CA GLU A 69 0.31 3.39 4.02
C GLU A 69 -1.01 2.99 4.73
N VAL A 70 -1.04 1.86 5.45
CA VAL A 70 -2.21 1.46 6.25
C VAL A 70 -2.50 2.51 7.33
N LEU A 71 -1.49 2.94 8.10
CA LEU A 71 -1.68 3.92 9.17
C LEU A 71 -2.26 5.24 8.66
N TYR A 72 -1.77 5.74 7.52
CA TYR A 72 -2.37 6.91 6.88
C TYR A 72 -3.80 6.66 6.42
N ALA A 73 -4.06 5.52 5.77
CA ALA A 73 -5.36 5.20 5.21
C ALA A 73 -6.47 5.03 6.28
N ILE A 74 -6.11 4.56 7.47
CA ILE A 74 -7.07 4.43 8.59
C ILE A 74 -7.14 5.67 9.49
N GLY A 75 -6.37 6.75 9.17
CA GLY A 75 -6.38 8.01 9.92
C GLY A 75 -5.54 8.01 11.19
N SER A 76 -4.44 7.25 11.21
CA SER A 76 -3.48 7.17 12.34
C SER A 76 -2.11 7.79 12.00
N SER A 77 -2.10 8.82 11.16
CA SER A 77 -0.87 9.51 10.76
C SER A 77 -0.25 10.38 11.86
N GLU A 78 -1.07 10.85 12.81
CA GLU A 78 -0.59 11.66 13.94
C GLU A 78 0.20 10.83 14.94
N GLU A 79 -0.23 9.58 15.16
CA GLU A 79 0.45 8.64 16.05
C GLU A 79 1.79 8.14 15.46
N LEU A 80 2.01 8.31 14.15
CA LEU A 80 3.22 7.86 13.46
C LEU A 80 4.38 8.84 13.69
N VAL A 81 5.35 8.43 14.53
CA VAL A 81 6.51 9.25 14.94
C VAL A 81 7.79 8.93 14.20
N GLY A 82 7.90 7.78 13.53
CA GLY A 82 9.08 7.38 12.76
C GLY A 82 8.77 6.38 11.67
N VAL A 83 9.50 6.46 10.56
CA VAL A 83 9.31 5.63 9.36
C VAL A 83 10.66 5.26 8.73
N THR A 84 10.66 4.32 7.76
CA THR A 84 11.85 4.04 6.95
C THR A 84 12.05 5.11 5.86
N GLN A 85 13.24 5.16 5.25
CA GLN A 85 13.51 6.06 4.12
C GLN A 85 12.67 5.77 2.88
N TYR A 86 12.09 4.57 2.76
CA TYR A 86 11.26 4.17 1.63
C TYR A 86 9.75 4.40 1.87
N CYS A 87 9.37 4.93 3.04
CA CYS A 87 8.01 5.34 3.31
C CYS A 87 7.76 6.70 2.66
N ASP A 88 7.28 6.69 1.43
CA ASP A 88 7.13 7.85 0.55
C ASP A 88 5.68 8.12 0.14
N TYR A 89 4.75 7.27 0.56
CA TYR A 89 3.31 7.43 0.31
C TYR A 89 2.49 7.35 1.61
N PRO A 90 1.51 8.27 1.78
CA PRO A 90 1.32 9.45 0.95
C PRO A 90 2.52 10.42 1.06
N PRO A 91 2.60 11.49 0.25
CA PRO A 91 3.78 12.38 0.22
C PRO A 91 4.20 12.90 1.60
N GLU A 92 3.25 13.10 2.52
CA GLU A 92 3.47 13.58 3.89
C GLU A 92 4.31 12.59 4.72
N ALA A 93 4.30 11.30 4.38
CA ALA A 93 5.13 10.29 5.05
C ALA A 93 6.64 10.57 4.88
N ARG A 94 7.03 11.28 3.82
CA ARG A 94 8.42 11.69 3.58
C ARG A 94 8.94 12.63 4.65
N LEU A 95 8.06 13.39 5.28
CA LEU A 95 8.39 14.38 6.31
C LEU A 95 8.63 13.76 7.70
N LYS A 96 8.23 12.50 7.90
CA LYS A 96 8.43 11.82 9.19
C LYS A 96 9.90 11.46 9.42
N PRO A 97 10.38 11.47 10.68
CA PRO A 97 11.73 11.04 11.06
C PRO A 97 12.08 9.67 10.50
N LYS A 98 13.32 9.49 10.04
CA LYS A 98 13.80 8.25 9.41
C LYS A 98 14.60 7.40 10.40
N VAL A 99 14.24 6.11 10.50
CA VAL A 99 14.83 5.17 11.46
C VAL A 99 15.62 4.02 10.80
N GLY A 100 15.95 4.15 9.52
CA GLY A 100 16.62 3.09 8.75
C GLY A 100 15.63 2.17 8.03
N TYR A 101 16.12 1.15 7.33
CA TYR A 101 15.30 0.19 6.56
C TYR A 101 15.72 -1.26 6.84
N THR A 102 16.65 -1.82 6.05
CA THR A 102 17.14 -3.22 6.24
C THR A 102 17.88 -3.42 7.55
N HIS A 103 18.41 -2.35 8.11
CA HIS A 103 19.07 -2.30 9.41
C HIS A 103 18.47 -1.12 10.18
N PRO A 104 17.30 -1.29 10.83
CA PRO A 104 16.69 -0.23 11.61
C PRO A 104 17.65 0.23 12.72
N ASN A 105 17.85 1.53 12.84
CA ASN A 105 18.71 2.11 13.84
C ASN A 105 17.99 2.18 15.20
N LEU A 106 18.40 1.36 16.14
CA LEU A 106 17.77 1.24 17.44
C LEU A 106 17.84 2.55 18.24
N GLU A 107 18.96 3.28 18.17
CA GLU A 107 19.12 4.57 18.86
C GLU A 107 18.12 5.61 18.32
N SER A 108 17.97 5.67 16.99
CA SER A 108 16.98 6.56 16.36
C SER A 108 15.55 6.19 16.77
N ILE A 109 15.25 4.89 16.89
CA ILE A 109 13.94 4.42 17.36
C ILE A 109 13.73 4.82 18.82
N MET A 110 14.70 4.58 19.70
CA MET A 110 14.64 4.94 21.12
C MET A 110 14.47 6.45 21.33
N ALA A 111 15.15 7.27 20.55
CA ALA A 111 15.05 8.73 20.62
C ALA A 111 13.62 9.23 20.34
N LEU A 112 12.83 8.47 19.56
CA LEU A 112 11.43 8.75 19.27
C LEU A 112 10.48 8.30 20.38
N GLN A 113 10.96 7.58 21.40
CA GLN A 113 10.17 7.06 22.53
C GLN A 113 8.87 6.38 22.07
N PRO A 114 8.93 5.37 21.18
CA PRO A 114 7.72 4.71 20.70
C PRO A 114 7.08 3.85 21.79
N ASP A 115 5.77 3.77 21.77
CA ASP A 115 4.99 2.81 22.56
C ASP A 115 4.56 1.58 21.74
N LEU A 116 4.84 1.59 20.42
CA LEU A 116 4.68 0.45 19.52
C LEU A 116 5.62 0.56 18.32
N VAL A 117 6.28 -0.55 17.97
CA VAL A 117 6.99 -0.72 16.69
C VAL A 117 6.21 -1.72 15.83
N LEU A 118 5.86 -1.32 14.61
CA LEU A 118 5.24 -2.17 13.60
C LEU A 118 6.30 -2.56 12.56
N ALA A 119 6.48 -3.84 12.32
CA ALA A 119 7.54 -4.33 11.45
C ALA A 119 7.08 -5.49 10.57
N PRO A 120 7.58 -5.58 9.31
CA PRO A 120 7.43 -6.78 8.49
C PRO A 120 8.39 -7.86 8.99
N ARG A 121 8.05 -9.13 8.78
CA ARG A 121 8.90 -10.27 9.19
C ARG A 121 10.29 -10.26 8.54
N GLU A 122 10.38 -9.82 7.31
CA GLU A 122 11.59 -9.88 6.48
C GLU A 122 12.79 -9.11 7.06
N PHE A 123 12.54 -8.05 7.82
CA PHE A 123 13.57 -7.19 8.39
C PHE A 123 13.91 -7.53 9.83
N LEU A 124 13.35 -8.61 10.36
CA LEU A 124 13.53 -8.98 11.73
C LEU A 124 14.67 -9.99 11.89
N ARG A 125 15.85 -9.48 12.16
CA ARG A 125 16.87 -10.29 12.79
C ARG A 125 16.44 -10.58 14.23
N ALA A 126 16.64 -11.82 14.66
CA ALA A 126 16.26 -12.25 16.03
C ALA A 126 16.87 -11.37 17.12
N ASP A 127 18.08 -10.83 16.90
CA ASP A 127 18.74 -9.91 17.81
C ASP A 127 18.03 -8.56 17.94
N PHE A 128 17.41 -8.05 16.88
CA PHE A 128 16.70 -6.78 16.91
C PHE A 128 15.42 -6.85 17.75
N LEU A 129 14.63 -7.91 17.59
CA LEU A 129 13.46 -8.14 18.44
C LEU A 129 13.84 -8.31 19.91
N GLY A 130 14.87 -9.11 20.19
CA GLY A 130 15.36 -9.26 21.56
C GLY A 130 15.80 -7.96 22.21
N LYS A 131 16.40 -7.04 21.44
CA LYS A 131 16.74 -5.70 21.92
C LYS A 131 15.52 -4.85 22.23
N LEU A 132 14.49 -4.86 21.37
CA LEU A 132 13.24 -4.14 21.65
C LEU A 132 12.55 -4.68 22.91
N GLU A 133 12.55 -6.02 23.12
CA GLU A 133 12.02 -6.66 24.32
C GLU A 133 12.78 -6.23 25.59
N GLN A 134 14.11 -6.24 25.56
CA GLN A 134 14.95 -5.76 26.66
C GLN A 134 14.66 -4.29 27.03
N LEU A 135 14.37 -3.46 26.02
CA LEU A 135 13.99 -2.05 26.18
C LEU A 135 12.51 -1.87 26.54
N LYS A 136 11.74 -2.96 26.66
CA LYS A 136 10.30 -2.94 26.91
C LYS A 136 9.50 -2.14 25.88
N ILE A 137 9.96 -2.12 24.63
CA ILE A 137 9.27 -1.52 23.49
C ILE A 137 8.47 -2.63 22.80
N PRO A 138 7.13 -2.60 22.84
CA PRO A 138 6.32 -3.59 22.14
C PRO A 138 6.58 -3.55 20.63
N ALA A 139 6.78 -4.73 20.02
CA ALA A 139 6.90 -4.87 18.58
C ALA A 139 5.83 -5.84 18.07
N PHE A 140 5.06 -5.41 17.06
CA PHE A 140 4.02 -6.22 16.42
C PHE A 140 4.42 -6.51 14.97
N ILE A 141 4.41 -7.79 14.61
CA ILE A 141 4.91 -8.27 13.33
C ILE A 141 3.77 -8.56 12.37
N LEU A 142 3.93 -8.08 11.14
CA LEU A 142 2.98 -8.20 10.05
C LEU A 142 3.67 -8.89 8.86
N ASP A 143 3.20 -10.09 8.50
CA ASP A 143 3.79 -10.95 7.46
C ASP A 143 2.71 -11.41 6.47
N ALA A 144 2.13 -10.45 5.71
CA ALA A 144 1.10 -10.77 4.73
C ALA A 144 1.64 -11.68 3.63
N LYS A 145 0.99 -12.81 3.40
CA LYS A 145 1.27 -13.77 2.30
C LYS A 145 0.21 -13.69 1.22
N THR A 146 -0.96 -13.20 1.57
CA THR A 146 -2.13 -13.11 0.69
C THR A 146 -2.79 -11.74 0.80
N ILE A 147 -3.65 -11.40 -0.17
CA ILE A 147 -4.45 -10.18 -0.07
C ILE A 147 -5.38 -10.22 1.16
N GLU A 148 -5.89 -11.39 1.53
CA GLU A 148 -6.74 -11.53 2.71
C GLU A 148 -5.96 -11.24 4.01
N ASP A 149 -4.66 -11.58 4.08
CA ASP A 149 -3.81 -11.18 5.20
C ASP A 149 -3.67 -9.66 5.27
N VAL A 150 -3.51 -8.97 4.12
CA VAL A 150 -3.48 -7.49 4.09
C VAL A 150 -4.76 -6.91 4.67
N LEU A 151 -5.92 -7.43 4.27
CA LEU A 151 -7.21 -6.97 4.79
C LEU A 151 -7.34 -7.23 6.30
N SER A 152 -6.88 -8.41 6.76
CA SER A 152 -6.84 -8.77 8.18
C SER A 152 -5.91 -7.86 8.98
N HIS A 153 -4.74 -7.52 8.44
CA HIS A 153 -3.79 -6.57 9.06
C HIS A 153 -4.38 -5.18 9.19
N ILE A 154 -5.03 -4.67 8.14
CA ILE A 154 -5.74 -3.38 8.18
C ILE A 154 -6.75 -3.37 9.33
N GLN A 155 -7.58 -4.41 9.43
CA GLN A 155 -8.59 -4.51 10.49
C GLN A 155 -7.96 -4.67 11.88
N THR A 156 -6.87 -5.42 12.00
CA THR A 156 -6.16 -5.61 13.27
C THR A 156 -5.54 -4.29 13.75
N LEU A 157 -4.87 -3.55 12.86
CA LEU A 157 -4.35 -2.23 13.17
C LEU A 157 -5.48 -1.26 13.53
N GLY A 158 -6.62 -1.31 12.82
CA GLY A 158 -7.82 -0.53 13.16
C GLY A 158 -8.32 -0.78 14.57
N ARG A 159 -8.42 -2.06 14.98
CA ARG A 159 -8.80 -2.42 16.37
C ARG A 159 -7.76 -1.97 17.38
N MET A 160 -6.48 -2.12 17.08
CA MET A 160 -5.36 -1.76 17.95
C MET A 160 -5.33 -0.25 18.24
N LEU A 161 -5.62 0.56 17.24
CA LEU A 161 -5.51 2.01 17.27
C LEU A 161 -6.85 2.75 17.50
N GLY A 162 -7.93 2.01 17.72
CA GLY A 162 -9.26 2.63 17.89
C GLY A 162 -9.85 3.22 16.62
N ARG A 163 -9.42 2.71 15.46
CA ARG A 163 -9.85 3.13 14.11
C ARG A 163 -10.65 2.05 13.39
N SER A 164 -11.36 1.18 14.12
CA SER A 164 -12.06 0.02 13.55
C SER A 164 -13.01 0.40 12.40
N ALA A 165 -13.81 1.46 12.56
CA ALA A 165 -14.74 1.86 11.50
C ALA A 165 -14.03 2.24 10.19
N SER A 166 -12.93 3.01 10.26
CA SER A 166 -12.13 3.37 9.09
C SER A 166 -11.48 2.14 8.45
N ALA A 167 -10.92 1.25 9.28
CA ALA A 167 -10.25 0.03 8.83
C ALA A 167 -11.24 -0.96 8.18
N ASP A 168 -12.41 -1.16 8.78
CA ASP A 168 -13.45 -2.04 8.23
C ASP A 168 -14.02 -1.47 6.93
N GLY A 169 -14.22 -0.15 6.85
CA GLY A 169 -14.63 0.54 5.63
C GLY A 169 -13.60 0.37 4.50
N LEU A 170 -12.31 0.57 4.80
CA LEU A 170 -11.22 0.37 3.83
C LEU A 170 -11.16 -1.09 3.35
N ALA A 171 -11.19 -2.05 4.27
CA ALA A 171 -11.18 -3.47 3.92
C ALA A 171 -12.39 -3.88 3.07
N ALA A 172 -13.58 -3.35 3.37
CA ALA A 172 -14.78 -3.60 2.58
C ALA A 172 -14.67 -3.03 1.15
N GLN A 173 -14.18 -1.80 1.00
CA GLN A 173 -13.93 -1.21 -0.33
C GLN A 173 -12.92 -2.01 -1.14
N MET A 174 -11.82 -2.45 -0.52
CA MET A 174 -10.83 -3.30 -1.18
C MET A 174 -11.45 -4.63 -1.63
N ARG A 175 -12.22 -5.32 -0.77
CA ARG A 175 -12.92 -6.56 -1.13
C ARG A 175 -13.89 -6.38 -2.29
N GLN A 176 -14.64 -5.29 -2.29
CA GLN A 176 -15.54 -4.96 -3.38
C GLN A 176 -14.80 -4.84 -4.71
N ARG A 177 -13.73 -4.02 -4.76
CA ARG A 177 -12.91 -3.85 -5.97
C ARG A 177 -12.31 -5.17 -6.47
N ILE A 178 -11.79 -6.01 -5.56
CA ILE A 178 -11.27 -7.34 -5.90
C ILE A 178 -12.38 -8.21 -6.51
N THR A 179 -13.57 -8.20 -5.93
CA THR A 179 -14.71 -8.97 -6.40
C THR A 179 -15.16 -8.50 -7.80
N GLU A 180 -15.21 -7.19 -8.03
CA GLU A 180 -15.54 -6.60 -9.34
C GLU A 180 -14.54 -7.04 -10.42
N ILE A 181 -13.23 -7.00 -10.13
CA ILE A 181 -12.19 -7.45 -11.06
C ILE A 181 -12.40 -8.94 -11.39
N LYS A 182 -12.52 -9.79 -10.36
CA LYS A 182 -12.76 -11.23 -10.55
C LYS A 182 -13.99 -11.53 -11.38
N THR A 183 -15.08 -10.81 -11.14
CA THR A 183 -16.32 -10.99 -11.89
C THR A 183 -16.16 -10.60 -13.36
N ARG A 184 -15.48 -9.48 -13.64
CA ARG A 184 -15.25 -9.01 -15.01
C ARG A 184 -14.34 -9.95 -15.82
N THR A 185 -13.40 -10.63 -15.15
CA THR A 185 -12.42 -11.50 -15.83
C THR A 185 -12.78 -12.98 -15.82
N ALA A 186 -13.81 -13.40 -15.05
CA ALA A 186 -14.13 -14.80 -14.77
C ALA A 186 -14.40 -15.67 -16.00
N THR A 187 -14.97 -15.10 -17.07
CA THR A 187 -15.34 -15.82 -18.30
C THR A 187 -14.38 -15.57 -19.47
N LEU A 188 -13.33 -14.78 -19.22
CA LEU A 188 -12.35 -14.41 -20.25
C LEU A 188 -11.24 -15.47 -20.36
N PRO A 189 -10.53 -15.55 -21.50
CA PRO A 189 -9.34 -16.38 -21.64
C PRO A 189 -8.31 -16.03 -20.55
N HIS A 190 -7.46 -16.99 -20.17
CA HIS A 190 -6.40 -16.78 -19.19
C HIS A 190 -5.01 -16.70 -19.88
N PRO A 191 -4.61 -15.54 -20.44
CA PRO A 191 -3.35 -15.40 -21.17
C PRO A 191 -2.14 -15.73 -20.28
N ARG A 192 -1.13 -16.36 -20.89
CA ARG A 192 0.11 -16.70 -20.20
C ARG A 192 0.98 -15.44 -20.00
N LEU A 193 1.41 -15.21 -18.77
CA LEU A 193 2.16 -14.04 -18.37
C LEU A 193 3.49 -14.44 -17.73
N LEU A 194 4.56 -13.79 -18.15
CA LEU A 194 5.86 -13.78 -17.47
C LEU A 194 6.04 -12.42 -16.76
N TYR A 195 6.25 -12.46 -15.46
CA TYR A 195 6.72 -11.30 -14.69
C TYR A 195 8.23 -11.42 -14.50
N VAL A 196 9.00 -10.45 -14.96
CA VAL A 196 10.47 -10.47 -14.88
C VAL A 196 10.91 -9.72 -13.63
N LEU A 197 11.23 -10.46 -12.57
CA LEU A 197 11.72 -9.84 -11.32
C LEU A 197 13.20 -9.48 -11.42
N ASN A 198 13.99 -10.28 -12.13
CA ASN A 198 15.39 -10.02 -12.46
C ASN A 198 15.72 -10.70 -13.81
N SER A 199 16.52 -10.03 -14.63
CA SER A 199 16.83 -10.53 -15.98
C SER A 199 18.02 -11.50 -16.01
N GLU A 200 19.04 -11.30 -15.16
CA GLU A 200 20.22 -12.16 -15.10
C GLU A 200 20.74 -12.32 -13.66
N PRO A 201 20.59 -13.52 -13.08
CA PRO A 201 19.86 -14.68 -13.62
C PRO A 201 18.36 -14.36 -13.77
N LEU A 202 17.67 -14.98 -14.73
CA LEU A 202 16.23 -14.77 -14.90
C LEU A 202 15.48 -15.33 -13.70
N ILE A 203 14.95 -14.42 -12.88
CA ILE A 203 14.10 -14.72 -11.72
C ILE A 203 12.70 -14.20 -12.02
N THR A 204 11.71 -15.02 -11.74
CA THR A 204 10.30 -14.67 -11.85
C THR A 204 9.57 -14.91 -10.53
N VAL A 205 8.27 -14.77 -10.56
CA VAL A 205 7.38 -15.00 -9.41
C VAL A 205 6.63 -16.33 -9.59
N GLY A 206 6.54 -17.12 -8.53
CA GLY A 206 5.85 -18.40 -8.49
C GLY A 206 4.80 -18.47 -7.39
N PRO A 207 4.16 -19.63 -7.21
CA PRO A 207 3.22 -19.87 -6.11
C PRO A 207 3.84 -19.51 -4.76
N GLY A 208 3.06 -18.84 -3.90
CA GLY A 208 3.52 -18.31 -2.61
C GLY A 208 4.07 -16.89 -2.66
N SER A 209 4.23 -16.28 -3.86
CA SER A 209 4.49 -14.85 -3.99
C SER A 209 3.19 -14.05 -4.11
N PHE A 210 3.22 -12.81 -3.65
CA PHE A 210 2.11 -11.88 -3.74
C PHE A 210 1.72 -11.60 -5.20
N ILE A 211 2.73 -11.37 -6.05
CA ILE A 211 2.53 -11.05 -7.46
C ILE A 211 1.90 -12.21 -8.23
N HIS A 212 2.28 -13.45 -7.91
CA HIS A 212 1.60 -14.62 -8.48
C HIS A 212 0.09 -14.59 -8.19
N GLN A 213 -0.28 -14.26 -6.94
CA GLN A 213 -1.69 -14.15 -6.57
C GLN A 213 -2.41 -13.03 -7.34
N LEU A 214 -1.76 -11.87 -7.53
CA LEU A 214 -2.32 -10.78 -8.33
C LEU A 214 -2.56 -11.20 -9.78
N ILE A 215 -1.61 -11.87 -10.42
CA ILE A 215 -1.74 -12.39 -11.79
C ILE A 215 -2.96 -13.32 -11.91
N VAL A 216 -3.11 -14.25 -10.97
CA VAL A 216 -4.23 -15.22 -10.97
C VAL A 216 -5.56 -14.52 -10.73
N LEU A 217 -5.64 -13.61 -9.76
CA LEU A 217 -6.85 -12.85 -9.45
C LEU A 217 -7.27 -11.91 -10.60
N ALA A 218 -6.29 -11.42 -11.37
CA ALA A 218 -6.52 -10.62 -12.55
C ALA A 218 -6.94 -11.44 -13.79
N GLY A 219 -7.07 -12.75 -13.66
CA GLY A 219 -7.48 -13.65 -14.75
C GLY A 219 -6.34 -14.09 -15.66
N GLY A 220 -5.06 -13.94 -15.26
CA GLY A 220 -3.90 -14.39 -16.01
C GLY A 220 -3.41 -15.78 -15.59
N THR A 221 -2.62 -16.39 -16.45
CA THR A 221 -1.90 -17.63 -16.16
C THR A 221 -0.40 -17.31 -16.00
N ASN A 222 0.13 -17.39 -14.80
CA ASN A 222 1.56 -17.26 -14.57
C ASN A 222 2.31 -18.47 -15.17
N ILE A 223 3.32 -18.23 -16.03
CA ILE A 223 4.09 -19.33 -16.63
C ILE A 223 4.83 -20.17 -15.60
N ALA A 224 5.23 -19.57 -14.46
CA ALA A 224 5.88 -20.27 -13.36
C ALA A 224 4.91 -20.91 -12.33
N ARG A 225 3.63 -21.08 -12.68
CA ARG A 225 2.58 -21.63 -11.80
C ARG A 225 2.86 -23.01 -11.19
N ARG A 226 3.80 -23.78 -11.75
CA ARG A 226 4.21 -25.12 -11.29
C ARG A 226 5.49 -25.11 -10.47
N ALA A 227 6.10 -23.94 -10.29
CA ALA A 227 7.33 -23.83 -9.50
C ALA A 227 7.06 -24.15 -8.02
N ARG A 228 8.08 -24.67 -7.35
CA ARG A 228 8.02 -24.97 -5.91
C ARG A 228 8.48 -23.79 -5.04
N SER A 229 9.07 -22.79 -5.64
CA SER A 229 9.57 -21.58 -4.97
C SER A 229 8.69 -20.38 -5.30
N ALA A 230 8.56 -19.45 -4.35
CA ALA A 230 7.91 -18.17 -4.58
C ALA A 230 8.69 -17.27 -5.58
N TYR A 231 9.99 -17.49 -5.70
CA TYR A 231 10.87 -16.75 -6.60
C TYR A 231 11.78 -17.73 -7.38
N PRO A 232 11.22 -18.45 -8.36
CA PRO A 232 11.99 -19.44 -9.11
C PRO A 232 12.94 -18.78 -10.13
N ARG A 233 14.08 -19.39 -10.33
CA ARG A 233 14.94 -19.12 -11.46
C ARG A 233 14.45 -19.94 -12.64
N LEU A 234 14.28 -19.30 -13.80
CA LEU A 234 13.94 -19.95 -15.06
C LEU A 234 15.14 -19.88 -16.02
N ASN A 235 15.19 -20.83 -16.94
CA ASN A 235 16.03 -20.72 -18.12
C ASN A 235 15.17 -20.35 -19.35
N MET A 236 15.83 -19.93 -20.43
CA MET A 236 15.11 -19.51 -21.64
C MET A 236 14.38 -20.64 -22.36
N GLU A 237 14.84 -21.90 -22.22
CA GLU A 237 14.14 -23.07 -22.78
C GLU A 237 12.75 -23.24 -22.13
N GLU A 238 12.68 -23.08 -20.80
CA GLU A 238 11.41 -23.11 -20.07
C GLU A 238 10.49 -21.96 -20.50
N VAL A 239 11.02 -20.74 -20.70
CA VAL A 239 10.25 -19.60 -21.17
C VAL A 239 9.71 -19.83 -22.56
N LEU A 240 10.54 -20.35 -23.49
CA LEU A 240 10.15 -20.68 -24.86
C LEU A 240 9.07 -21.77 -24.90
N LYS A 241 9.17 -22.78 -24.04
CA LYS A 241 8.18 -23.87 -23.92
C LYS A 241 6.83 -23.38 -23.39
N GLU A 242 6.84 -22.52 -22.39
CA GLU A 242 5.60 -21.95 -21.80
C GLU A 242 5.02 -20.83 -22.67
N ASP A 243 5.78 -20.25 -23.58
CA ASP A 243 5.42 -19.22 -24.58
C ASP A 243 4.50 -18.13 -24.01
N PRO A 244 4.99 -17.22 -23.17
CA PRO A 244 4.20 -16.15 -22.60
C PRO A 244 3.60 -15.24 -23.69
N GLU A 245 2.34 -14.86 -23.48
CA GLU A 245 1.61 -13.93 -24.35
C GLU A 245 1.78 -12.48 -23.91
N LEU A 246 2.23 -12.30 -22.65
CA LEU A 246 2.56 -11.00 -22.06
C LEU A 246 3.84 -11.13 -21.24
N ILE A 247 4.66 -10.08 -21.30
CA ILE A 247 5.84 -9.92 -20.43
C ILE A 247 5.67 -8.61 -19.66
N VAL A 248 5.76 -8.69 -18.33
CA VAL A 248 5.59 -7.54 -17.43
C VAL A 248 6.88 -7.31 -16.66
N PHE A 249 7.32 -6.06 -16.62
CA PHE A 249 8.52 -5.61 -15.92
C PHE A 249 8.16 -4.66 -14.80
N PRO A 250 8.73 -4.81 -13.59
CA PRO A 250 8.58 -3.83 -12.52
C PRO A 250 9.33 -2.53 -12.87
N VAL A 251 8.77 -1.42 -12.44
CA VAL A 251 9.38 -0.09 -12.47
C VAL A 251 9.40 0.46 -11.05
N GLY A 252 10.56 0.81 -10.55
CA GLY A 252 10.71 1.38 -9.21
C GLY A 252 12.15 1.73 -8.90
N LEU A 253 12.35 2.49 -7.82
CA LEU A 253 13.68 2.90 -7.37
C LEU A 253 14.49 1.75 -6.78
N VAL A 254 13.81 0.78 -6.17
CA VAL A 254 14.45 -0.35 -5.45
C VAL A 254 14.35 -1.63 -6.27
N GLU A 255 13.20 -1.87 -6.90
CA GLU A 255 12.88 -3.09 -7.61
C GLU A 255 12.39 -2.74 -9.02
N GLY A 256 13.29 -2.26 -9.86
CA GLY A 256 12.96 -1.88 -11.23
C GLY A 256 13.87 -2.56 -12.24
N ILE A 257 13.29 -2.99 -13.36
CA ILE A 257 14.03 -3.45 -14.52
C ILE A 257 14.25 -2.26 -15.47
N PRO A 258 15.52 -1.90 -15.79
CA PRO A 258 15.83 -0.84 -16.76
C PRO A 258 15.21 -1.12 -18.13
N GLU A 259 14.86 -0.07 -18.84
CA GLU A 259 14.28 -0.21 -20.18
C GLU A 259 15.22 -0.89 -21.16
N SER A 260 16.53 -0.66 -21.01
CA SER A 260 17.56 -1.33 -21.80
C SER A 260 17.50 -2.87 -21.68
N GLU A 261 17.18 -3.40 -20.52
CA GLU A 261 17.04 -4.85 -20.32
C GLU A 261 15.81 -5.42 -21.02
N GLN A 262 14.72 -4.63 -21.13
CA GLN A 262 13.54 -5.05 -21.88
C GLN A 262 13.84 -5.22 -23.37
N GLN A 263 14.71 -4.36 -23.94
CA GLN A 263 15.11 -4.46 -25.35
C GLN A 263 15.81 -5.78 -25.65
N VAL A 264 16.51 -6.37 -24.68
CA VAL A 264 17.15 -7.69 -24.83
C VAL A 264 16.12 -8.78 -25.15
N TRP A 265 14.88 -8.65 -24.71
CA TRP A 265 13.82 -9.61 -24.98
C TRP A 265 13.35 -9.61 -26.43
N GLN A 266 13.51 -8.52 -27.17
CA GLN A 266 13.11 -8.39 -28.57
C GLN A 266 13.82 -9.37 -29.49
N ARG A 267 15.00 -9.89 -29.11
CA ARG A 267 15.73 -10.92 -29.87
C ARG A 267 15.00 -12.26 -29.93
N TRP A 268 14.08 -12.52 -28.99
CA TRP A 268 13.35 -13.78 -28.90
C TRP A 268 12.07 -13.76 -29.75
N THR A 269 12.25 -13.56 -31.06
CA THR A 269 11.14 -13.33 -32.02
C THR A 269 10.15 -14.49 -32.13
N THR A 270 10.46 -15.66 -31.58
CA THR A 270 9.54 -16.80 -31.52
C THR A 270 8.46 -16.68 -30.47
N LEU A 271 8.70 -15.90 -29.39
CA LEU A 271 7.74 -15.71 -28.31
C LEU A 271 6.51 -14.93 -28.76
N SER A 272 5.33 -15.39 -28.31
CA SER A 272 4.04 -14.75 -28.61
C SER A 272 3.98 -13.31 -28.14
N ALA A 273 4.54 -12.99 -26.95
CA ALA A 273 4.62 -11.63 -26.42
C ALA A 273 5.43 -10.70 -27.33
N VAL A 274 6.57 -11.19 -27.86
CA VAL A 274 7.45 -10.43 -28.75
C VAL A 274 6.77 -10.18 -30.09
N LYS A 275 6.18 -11.21 -30.71
CA LYS A 275 5.44 -11.08 -31.99
C LYS A 275 4.33 -10.05 -31.94
N ARG A 276 3.67 -9.92 -30.77
CA ARG A 276 2.53 -9.03 -30.59
C ARG A 276 2.89 -7.70 -29.93
N GLY A 277 4.16 -7.48 -29.59
CA GLY A 277 4.63 -6.28 -28.89
C GLY A 277 4.01 -6.10 -27.50
N ARG A 278 3.62 -7.19 -26.81
CA ARG A 278 2.93 -7.13 -25.52
C ARG A 278 3.90 -7.12 -24.36
N PHE A 279 4.62 -6.02 -24.23
CA PHE A 279 5.50 -5.70 -23.12
C PHE A 279 4.87 -4.61 -22.28
N PHE A 280 4.81 -4.80 -20.98
CA PHE A 280 4.18 -3.84 -20.07
C PHE A 280 5.12 -3.51 -18.90
N ARG A 281 4.97 -2.33 -18.38
CA ARG A 281 5.67 -1.86 -17.19
C ARG A 281 4.66 -1.58 -16.08
N ILE A 282 4.96 -2.02 -14.86
CA ILE A 282 4.11 -1.81 -13.70
C ILE A 282 4.93 -1.27 -12.53
N SER A 283 4.37 -0.32 -11.78
CA SER A 283 5.03 0.19 -10.58
C SER A 283 5.23 -0.93 -9.56
N SER A 284 6.49 -1.17 -9.16
CA SER A 284 6.82 -2.12 -8.09
C SER A 284 6.16 -1.73 -6.76
N ASP A 285 5.97 -0.44 -6.50
CA ASP A 285 5.31 0.06 -5.29
C ASP A 285 3.85 -0.39 -5.16
N LEU A 286 3.18 -0.67 -6.29
CA LEU A 286 1.78 -1.11 -6.30
C LEU A 286 1.63 -2.63 -6.19
N VAL A 287 2.68 -3.40 -6.52
CA VAL A 287 2.57 -4.87 -6.59
C VAL A 287 3.46 -5.59 -5.57
N ASN A 288 4.49 -4.92 -5.03
CA ASN A 288 5.42 -5.50 -4.06
C ASN A 288 5.15 -5.03 -2.62
N ARG A 289 4.32 -3.98 -2.44
CA ARG A 289 3.96 -3.47 -1.11
C ARG A 289 2.61 -4.06 -0.69
N PRO A 290 2.55 -5.01 0.26
CA PRO A 290 1.31 -5.61 0.75
C PRO A 290 0.54 -4.62 1.66
N GLY A 291 -0.02 -3.59 1.05
CA GLY A 291 -0.74 -2.49 1.69
C GLY A 291 -2.04 -2.13 0.94
N PRO A 292 -2.69 -1.02 1.29
CA PRO A 292 -3.99 -0.64 0.72
C PRO A 292 -3.98 -0.49 -0.81
N ARG A 293 -2.85 -0.05 -1.40
CA ARG A 293 -2.71 0.17 -2.84
C ARG A 293 -2.53 -1.11 -3.67
N ILE A 294 -2.44 -2.28 -3.02
CA ILE A 294 -2.30 -3.55 -3.74
C ILE A 294 -3.48 -3.81 -4.69
N VAL A 295 -4.66 -3.27 -4.40
CA VAL A 295 -5.83 -3.37 -5.27
C VAL A 295 -5.65 -2.55 -6.55
N GLU A 296 -4.94 -1.43 -6.51
CA GLU A 296 -4.56 -0.67 -7.71
C GLU A 296 -3.62 -1.50 -8.60
N GLY A 297 -2.64 -2.18 -7.99
CA GLY A 297 -1.77 -3.14 -8.69
C GLY A 297 -2.56 -4.27 -9.37
N LEU A 298 -3.56 -4.81 -8.67
CA LEU A 298 -4.47 -5.83 -9.22
C LEU A 298 -5.28 -5.29 -10.42
N GLU A 299 -5.82 -4.08 -10.32
CA GLU A 299 -6.54 -3.43 -11.43
C GLU A 299 -5.66 -3.22 -12.65
N ILE A 300 -4.41 -2.79 -12.45
CA ILE A 300 -3.44 -2.62 -13.54
C ILE A 300 -3.15 -3.97 -14.20
N PHE A 301 -2.90 -5.02 -13.43
CA PHE A 301 -2.76 -6.37 -14.00
C PHE A 301 -3.98 -6.78 -14.80
N ALA A 302 -5.18 -6.56 -14.28
CA ALA A 302 -6.41 -6.91 -14.97
C ALA A 302 -6.57 -6.15 -16.30
N ARG A 303 -6.23 -4.87 -16.35
CA ARG A 303 -6.25 -4.05 -17.59
C ARG A 303 -5.16 -4.45 -18.59
N ILE A 304 -3.99 -4.87 -18.13
CA ILE A 304 -2.91 -5.40 -18.96
C ILE A 304 -3.33 -6.74 -19.59
N ILE A 305 -3.94 -7.61 -18.79
CA ILE A 305 -4.32 -8.98 -19.20
C ILE A 305 -5.56 -8.95 -20.07
N HIS A 306 -6.58 -8.18 -19.68
CA HIS A 306 -7.90 -8.10 -20.30
C HIS A 306 -8.32 -6.65 -20.63
N PRO A 307 -7.61 -5.97 -21.53
CA PRO A 307 -7.94 -4.58 -21.87
C PRO A 307 -9.35 -4.42 -22.44
N GLU A 308 -9.93 -5.50 -22.97
CA GLU A 308 -11.30 -5.53 -23.49
C GLU A 308 -12.39 -5.46 -22.43
N ALA A 309 -12.06 -5.84 -21.17
CA ALA A 309 -13.01 -5.82 -20.05
C ALA A 309 -13.03 -4.46 -19.32
N PHE A 310 -12.14 -3.53 -19.72
CA PHE A 310 -12.01 -2.22 -19.09
C PHE A 310 -12.03 -1.12 -20.14
N GLU A 311 -12.70 0.01 -19.82
CA GLU A 311 -12.87 1.11 -20.78
C GLU A 311 -11.53 1.77 -21.15
N ASP A 312 -10.65 1.95 -20.15
CA ASP A 312 -9.32 2.54 -20.36
C ASP A 312 -8.26 1.45 -20.59
N LYS A 313 -7.70 1.41 -21.80
CA LYS A 313 -6.64 0.47 -22.16
C LYS A 313 -5.27 0.99 -21.71
N ILE A 314 -4.52 0.16 -20.98
CA ILE A 314 -3.09 0.41 -20.75
C ILE A 314 -2.36 0.05 -22.05
N LYS A 315 -1.62 1.01 -22.59
CA LYS A 315 -0.79 0.77 -23.78
C LYS A 315 0.44 -0.08 -23.42
N PRO A 316 0.87 -0.97 -24.33
CA PRO A 316 2.09 -1.75 -24.18
C PRO A 316 3.35 -0.89 -24.07
#